data_2f926bf2b006c1128672689db7ead78a
#
_entry.id   2f926bf2b006c1128672689db7ead78a
#
_cell.length_a   1.000
_cell.length_b   1.000
_cell.length_c   1.000
_cell.angle_alpha   90.00
_cell.angle_beta   90.00
_cell.angle_gamma   90.00
#
_symmetry.space_group_name_H-M   'P 1'
#
loop_
_entity.id
_entity.type
_entity.pdbx_description
1 polymer ?
#
loop_
_entity_poly.entity_id
_entity_poly.type
_entity_poly.pdbx_seq_one_letter_code
_entity_poly.pdbx_strand_id
1 'polypeptide(L)'
;GYIGAHYVKVAADHGHEIIATDFNFNQNNIEKYSSQIIDWDFRKPSPMKISVDKVVHIGAMGSVPLSVKNPWLYFETNVVGTKNVIDFAECDHFIYCSTGSAFDPAASPYATTKHGGELITKQFKENHSLVRFYNVCGNNGFNKFDDKYSHLIRKAAAVANGKFDTLEIFGTDYDTRDGTCIRNYTHVVDIVDSLQKIVENKPTGVVDCLGSPEGVSVREVVDTMCNVSKKNLHIVEKERRPGDIPVSTVPDKSIHFKQTKSVADMCIDALEHEV
;
A
#
# COMPACT_ATOMS: atom_id res chain seq x y z
N GLY A 1 9.41 -3.93 -3.79
CA GLY A 1 8.96 -2.86 -2.87
C GLY A 1 8.34 -3.44 -1.59
N TYR A 2 7.92 -2.56 -0.63
CA TYR A 2 7.47 -2.91 0.72
C TYR A 2 6.39 -4.01 0.77
N ILE A 3 5.19 -3.76 0.22
CA ILE A 3 4.09 -4.74 0.24
C ILE A 3 4.46 -5.99 -0.56
N GLY A 4 5.09 -5.81 -1.72
CA GLY A 4 5.47 -6.90 -2.60
C GLY A 4 6.42 -7.90 -1.93
N ALA A 5 7.40 -7.42 -1.18
CA ALA A 5 8.34 -8.28 -0.47
C ALA A 5 7.65 -9.14 0.62
N HIS A 6 6.71 -8.55 1.37
CA HIS A 6 5.91 -9.31 2.34
C HIS A 6 5.04 -10.36 1.65
N TYR A 7 4.44 -9.99 0.50
CA TYR A 7 3.59 -10.90 -0.27
C TYR A 7 4.38 -12.08 -0.85
N VAL A 8 5.57 -11.84 -1.41
CA VAL A 8 6.45 -12.91 -1.92
C VAL A 8 6.72 -13.98 -0.86
N LYS A 9 6.98 -13.56 0.39
CA LYS A 9 7.17 -14.51 1.49
C LYS A 9 5.89 -15.33 1.75
N VAL A 10 4.73 -14.68 1.89
CA VAL A 10 3.46 -15.37 2.16
C VAL A 10 3.10 -16.34 1.04
N ALA A 11 3.24 -15.93 -0.22
CA ALA A 11 2.95 -16.78 -1.37
C ALA A 11 3.88 -18.02 -1.42
N ALA A 12 5.16 -17.84 -1.11
CA ALA A 12 6.11 -18.97 -1.02
C ALA A 12 5.76 -19.92 0.12
N ASP A 13 5.38 -19.39 1.30
CA ASP A 13 4.95 -20.21 2.45
C ASP A 13 3.66 -21.01 2.13
N HIS A 14 2.85 -20.56 1.16
CA HIS A 14 1.68 -21.29 0.63
C HIS A 14 2.02 -22.22 -0.53
N GLY A 15 3.30 -22.43 -0.83
CA GLY A 15 3.78 -23.39 -1.83
C GLY A 15 3.72 -22.91 -3.27
N HIS A 16 3.58 -21.61 -3.51
CA HIS A 16 3.69 -21.06 -4.86
C HIS A 16 5.15 -20.96 -5.31
N GLU A 17 5.38 -21.25 -6.57
CA GLU A 17 6.64 -20.92 -7.25
C GLU A 17 6.58 -19.45 -7.69
N ILE A 18 7.57 -18.64 -7.28
CA ILE A 18 7.54 -17.20 -7.43
C ILE A 18 8.57 -16.71 -8.42
N ILE A 19 8.11 -16.05 -9.48
CA ILE A 19 8.94 -15.21 -10.34
C ILE A 19 8.74 -13.76 -9.90
N ALA A 20 9.74 -13.17 -9.24
CA ALA A 20 9.67 -11.80 -8.76
C ALA A 20 10.30 -10.83 -9.77
N THR A 21 9.64 -9.69 -10.01
CA THR A 21 10.19 -8.61 -10.84
C THR A 21 10.21 -7.29 -10.08
N ASP A 22 11.32 -6.59 -10.13
CA ASP A 22 11.52 -5.23 -9.61
C ASP A 22 12.76 -4.65 -10.30
N PHE A 23 12.96 -3.34 -10.24
CA PHE A 23 14.18 -2.68 -10.70
C PHE A 23 15.14 -2.30 -9.55
N ASN A 24 14.79 -2.64 -8.31
CA ASN A 24 15.61 -2.35 -7.13
C ASN A 24 15.48 -3.47 -6.07
N PHE A 25 16.14 -4.60 -6.34
CA PHE A 25 16.09 -5.79 -5.47
C PHE A 25 16.93 -5.69 -4.20
N ASN A 26 17.93 -4.81 -4.15
CA ASN A 26 18.99 -4.82 -3.14
C ASN A 26 18.51 -4.54 -1.69
N GLN A 27 17.23 -4.31 -1.47
CA GLN A 27 16.67 -3.96 -0.16
C GLN A 27 15.66 -4.99 0.38
N ASN A 28 15.34 -6.02 -0.40
CA ASN A 28 14.18 -6.87 -0.12
C ASN A 28 14.58 -8.34 -0.02
N ASN A 29 14.98 -8.90 1.02
CA ASN A 29 15.34 -10.32 1.27
C ASN A 29 14.37 -11.36 0.63
N ILE A 30 14.03 -11.17 -0.68
CA ILE A 30 13.08 -12.02 -1.40
C ILE A 30 13.76 -13.16 -2.16
N GLU A 31 15.09 -13.16 -2.29
CA GLU A 31 15.86 -14.13 -3.06
C GLU A 31 15.59 -15.57 -2.60
N LYS A 32 15.49 -15.78 -1.28
CA LYS A 32 15.23 -17.11 -0.71
C LYS A 32 13.79 -17.59 -0.86
N TYR A 33 12.88 -16.71 -1.28
CA TYR A 33 11.46 -17.01 -1.48
C TYR A 33 11.06 -17.01 -2.96
N SER A 34 11.99 -16.68 -3.86
CA SER A 34 11.73 -16.59 -5.30
C SER A 34 12.52 -17.63 -6.05
N SER A 35 11.89 -18.35 -6.97
CA SER A 35 12.58 -19.28 -7.87
C SER A 35 13.37 -18.54 -8.95
N GLN A 36 12.88 -17.35 -9.33
CA GLN A 36 13.54 -16.46 -10.27
C GLN A 36 13.34 -15.02 -9.90
N ILE A 37 14.35 -14.19 -10.14
CA ILE A 37 14.27 -12.73 -10.04
C ILE A 37 14.61 -12.14 -11.39
N ILE A 38 13.76 -11.24 -11.89
CA ILE A 38 13.95 -10.53 -13.15
C ILE A 38 14.13 -9.04 -12.82
N ASP A 39 15.36 -8.53 -13.05
CA ASP A 39 15.65 -7.09 -12.96
C ASP A 39 15.06 -6.40 -14.17
N TRP A 40 13.94 -5.69 -13.94
CA TRP A 40 13.21 -5.02 -15.01
C TRP A 40 12.49 -3.76 -14.50
N ASP A 41 12.82 -2.65 -15.15
CA ASP A 41 12.06 -1.43 -15.02
C ASP A 41 10.80 -1.51 -15.92
N PHE A 42 9.68 -1.88 -15.32
CA PHE A 42 8.42 -2.10 -16.04
C PHE A 42 7.82 -0.85 -16.69
N ARG A 43 8.39 0.35 -16.45
CA ARG A 43 8.06 1.55 -17.25
C ARG A 43 8.50 1.39 -18.70
N LYS A 44 9.43 0.50 -18.98
CA LYS A 44 9.95 0.17 -20.31
C LYS A 44 9.37 -1.16 -20.78
N PRO A 45 9.13 -1.31 -22.10
CA PRO A 45 8.74 -2.62 -22.65
C PRO A 45 9.73 -3.71 -22.26
N SER A 46 9.22 -4.89 -21.93
CA SER A 46 10.07 -6.04 -21.66
C SER A 46 10.63 -6.63 -22.97
N PRO A 47 11.91 -7.05 -23.00
CA PRO A 47 12.49 -7.76 -24.13
C PRO A 47 12.02 -9.22 -24.22
N MET A 48 11.34 -9.72 -23.20
CA MET A 48 10.88 -11.10 -23.08
C MET A 48 9.41 -11.19 -22.68
N LYS A 49 8.81 -12.34 -22.89
CA LYS A 49 7.49 -12.71 -22.35
C LYS A 49 7.62 -13.95 -21.48
N ILE A 50 6.76 -14.05 -20.49
CA ILE A 50 6.64 -15.24 -19.64
C ILE A 50 5.21 -15.76 -19.65
N SER A 51 5.01 -17.04 -19.31
CA SER A 51 3.71 -17.63 -19.05
C SER A 51 3.66 -18.10 -17.61
N VAL A 52 2.64 -17.70 -16.88
CA VAL A 52 2.44 -18.00 -15.45
C VAL A 52 0.95 -18.20 -15.16
N ASP A 53 0.60 -18.92 -14.08
CA ASP A 53 -0.80 -19.08 -13.72
C ASP A 53 -1.43 -17.76 -13.29
N LYS A 54 -0.68 -16.93 -12.54
CA LYS A 54 -1.21 -15.70 -11.95
C LYS A 54 -0.17 -14.59 -11.95
N VAL A 55 -0.65 -13.37 -12.16
CA VAL A 55 0.14 -12.15 -11.96
C VAL A 55 -0.43 -11.36 -10.80
N VAL A 56 0.41 -10.97 -9.86
CA VAL A 56 0.06 -10.03 -8.78
C VAL A 56 0.86 -8.74 -8.99
N HIS A 57 0.22 -7.75 -9.60
CA HIS A 57 0.83 -6.47 -9.94
C HIS A 57 0.70 -5.46 -8.79
N ILE A 58 1.73 -5.40 -7.94
CA ILE A 58 1.81 -4.49 -6.78
C ILE A 58 2.64 -3.25 -7.10
N GLY A 59 3.53 -3.35 -8.08
CA GLY A 59 4.46 -2.29 -8.46
C GLY A 59 3.75 -0.99 -8.85
N ALA A 60 4.04 0.09 -8.12
CA ALA A 60 3.46 1.42 -8.38
C ALA A 60 4.22 2.52 -7.62
N MET A 61 4.05 3.77 -8.07
CA MET A 61 4.36 4.94 -7.25
C MET A 61 3.12 5.33 -6.43
N GLY A 62 3.27 5.48 -5.09
CA GLY A 62 2.16 5.57 -4.14
C GLY A 62 2.04 6.87 -3.34
N SER A 63 2.80 7.93 -3.63
CA SER A 63 2.79 9.19 -2.86
C SER A 63 1.96 10.27 -3.54
N VAL A 64 0.86 10.71 -2.90
CA VAL A 64 0.02 11.81 -3.40
C VAL A 64 0.83 13.12 -3.57
N PRO A 65 1.61 13.61 -2.57
CA PRO A 65 2.38 14.85 -2.73
C PRO A 65 3.43 14.78 -3.85
N LEU A 66 4.07 13.62 -4.04
CA LEU A 66 5.04 13.45 -5.11
C LEU A 66 4.37 13.36 -6.48
N SER A 67 3.14 12.86 -6.58
CA SER A 67 2.39 12.80 -7.83
C SER A 67 2.06 14.20 -8.37
N VAL A 68 1.76 15.15 -7.48
CA VAL A 68 1.51 16.55 -7.86
C VAL A 68 2.78 17.20 -8.42
N LYS A 69 3.95 16.86 -7.85
CA LYS A 69 5.24 17.39 -8.32
C LYS A 69 5.71 16.75 -9.63
N ASN A 70 5.39 15.47 -9.85
CA ASN A 70 5.90 14.67 -10.98
C ASN A 70 4.78 13.85 -11.64
N PRO A 71 3.72 14.47 -12.18
CA PRO A 71 2.52 13.75 -12.65
C PRO A 71 2.82 12.77 -13.80
N TRP A 72 3.72 13.14 -14.70
CA TRP A 72 4.07 12.29 -15.84
C TRP A 72 4.84 11.04 -15.45
N LEU A 73 5.72 11.11 -14.43
CA LEU A 73 6.40 9.94 -13.89
C LEU A 73 5.39 8.95 -13.27
N TYR A 74 4.32 9.46 -12.63
CA TYR A 74 3.24 8.62 -12.13
C TYR A 74 2.43 7.99 -13.26
N PHE A 75 2.18 8.72 -14.34
CA PHE A 75 1.54 8.18 -15.52
C PHE A 75 2.39 7.07 -16.17
N GLU A 76 3.66 7.31 -16.39
CA GLU A 76 4.59 6.29 -16.92
C GLU A 76 4.64 5.04 -16.05
N THR A 77 4.69 5.21 -14.72
CA THR A 77 4.80 4.06 -13.81
C THR A 77 3.48 3.32 -13.67
N ASN A 78 2.40 4.03 -13.33
CA ASN A 78 1.17 3.38 -12.90
C ASN A 78 0.24 3.02 -14.08
N VAL A 79 0.37 3.66 -15.24
CA VAL A 79 -0.46 3.41 -16.44
C VAL A 79 0.35 2.66 -17.50
N VAL A 80 1.40 3.28 -18.02
CA VAL A 80 2.24 2.64 -19.05
C VAL A 80 2.92 1.39 -18.50
N GLY A 81 3.42 1.45 -17.26
CA GLY A 81 3.99 0.31 -16.58
C GLY A 81 3.01 -0.84 -16.41
N THR A 82 1.76 -0.58 -16.04
CA THR A 82 0.71 -1.62 -15.97
C THR A 82 0.47 -2.26 -17.33
N LYS A 83 0.39 -1.47 -18.39
CA LYS A 83 0.29 -1.99 -19.77
C LYS A 83 1.48 -2.89 -20.11
N ASN A 84 2.69 -2.50 -19.77
CA ASN A 84 3.88 -3.29 -20.04
C ASN A 84 3.90 -4.61 -19.26
N VAL A 85 3.40 -4.63 -18.00
CA VAL A 85 3.25 -5.87 -17.22
C VAL A 85 2.20 -6.78 -17.85
N ILE A 86 1.11 -6.24 -18.37
CA ILE A 86 0.07 -7.01 -19.10
C ILE A 86 0.66 -7.68 -20.36
N ASP A 87 1.50 -6.97 -21.09
CA ASP A 87 2.17 -7.50 -22.30
C ASP A 87 3.31 -8.48 -21.98
N PHE A 88 3.96 -8.33 -20.84
CA PHE A 88 5.07 -9.16 -20.38
C PHE A 88 4.61 -10.56 -19.96
N ALA A 89 3.45 -10.66 -19.27
CA ALA A 89 3.01 -11.91 -18.68
C ALA A 89 1.67 -12.38 -19.26
N GLU A 90 1.69 -13.51 -19.95
CA GLU A 90 0.50 -14.30 -20.22
C GLU A 90 0.11 -15.05 -18.95
N CYS A 91 -1.16 -14.94 -18.51
CA CYS A 91 -1.62 -15.53 -17.27
C CYS A 91 -3.10 -15.87 -17.29
N ASP A 92 -3.50 -16.87 -16.48
CA ASP A 92 -4.90 -17.24 -16.29
C ASP A 92 -5.68 -16.22 -15.47
N HIS A 93 -5.02 -15.53 -14.54
CA HIS A 93 -5.64 -14.52 -13.68
C HIS A 93 -4.69 -13.37 -13.34
N PHE A 94 -5.16 -12.14 -13.52
CA PHE A 94 -4.39 -10.92 -13.27
C PHE A 94 -4.94 -10.16 -12.06
N ILE A 95 -4.15 -10.00 -11.01
CA ILE A 95 -4.51 -9.25 -9.81
C ILE A 95 -3.82 -7.88 -9.85
N TYR A 96 -4.61 -6.82 -9.97
CA TYR A 96 -4.11 -5.45 -9.95
C TYR A 96 -4.29 -4.83 -8.57
N CYS A 97 -3.19 -4.48 -7.90
CA CYS A 97 -3.21 -3.81 -6.62
C CYS A 97 -3.34 -2.30 -6.82
N SER A 98 -4.50 -1.77 -6.47
CA SER A 98 -4.91 -0.37 -6.58
C SER A 98 -4.94 0.32 -5.21
N THR A 99 -5.70 1.38 -5.07
CA THR A 99 -5.79 2.23 -3.89
C THR A 99 -7.22 2.70 -3.64
N GLY A 100 -7.59 2.95 -2.39
CA GLY A 100 -8.83 3.65 -2.06
C GLY A 100 -8.96 5.02 -2.70
N SER A 101 -7.85 5.72 -2.99
CA SER A 101 -7.87 7.00 -3.71
C SER A 101 -8.48 6.91 -5.12
N ALA A 102 -8.50 5.73 -5.74
CA ALA A 102 -9.12 5.52 -7.05
C ALA A 102 -10.65 5.64 -7.06
N PHE A 103 -11.31 5.84 -5.90
CA PHE A 103 -12.73 6.21 -5.83
C PHE A 103 -12.99 7.63 -6.32
N ASP A 104 -12.03 8.55 -6.12
CA ASP A 104 -12.06 9.91 -6.67
C ASP A 104 -10.82 10.15 -7.55
N PRO A 105 -10.88 9.76 -8.82
CA PRO A 105 -9.74 9.90 -9.73
C PRO A 105 -9.30 11.34 -9.96
N ALA A 106 -10.19 12.32 -9.76
CA ALA A 106 -9.88 13.74 -9.95
C ALA A 106 -9.11 14.36 -8.77
N ALA A 107 -9.04 13.67 -7.62
CA ALA A 107 -8.42 14.22 -6.42
C ALA A 107 -6.91 14.45 -6.54
N SER A 108 -6.21 13.65 -7.34
CA SER A 108 -4.76 13.79 -7.54
C SER A 108 -4.24 12.99 -8.74
N PRO A 109 -3.06 13.34 -9.31
CA PRO A 109 -2.42 12.53 -10.35
C PRO A 109 -2.16 11.07 -9.92
N TYR A 110 -1.89 10.82 -8.64
CA TYR A 110 -1.81 9.46 -8.10
C TYR A 110 -3.15 8.72 -8.25
N ALA A 111 -4.25 9.31 -7.80
CA ALA A 111 -5.59 8.74 -7.91
C ALA A 111 -5.97 8.47 -9.38
N THR A 112 -5.77 9.47 -10.26
CA THR A 112 -6.01 9.36 -11.70
C THR A 112 -5.24 8.18 -12.30
N THR A 113 -3.96 8.08 -12.01
CA THR A 113 -3.09 7.06 -12.64
C THR A 113 -3.34 5.65 -12.11
N LYS A 114 -3.66 5.50 -10.82
CA LYS A 114 -4.09 4.21 -10.28
C LYS A 114 -5.43 3.75 -10.84
N HIS A 115 -6.39 4.68 -10.97
CA HIS A 115 -7.67 4.39 -11.66
C HIS A 115 -7.45 4.04 -13.14
N GLY A 116 -6.53 4.72 -13.83
CA GLY A 116 -6.13 4.38 -15.20
C GLY A 116 -5.61 2.95 -15.32
N GLY A 117 -4.80 2.48 -14.37
CA GLY A 117 -4.35 1.08 -14.30
C GLY A 117 -5.51 0.09 -14.09
N GLU A 118 -6.53 0.43 -13.28
CA GLU A 118 -7.74 -0.38 -13.15
C GLU A 118 -8.49 -0.51 -14.48
N LEU A 119 -8.65 0.60 -15.20
CA LEU A 119 -9.35 0.62 -16.51
C LEU A 119 -8.63 -0.23 -17.55
N ILE A 120 -7.30 -0.11 -17.64
CA ILE A 120 -6.47 -0.93 -18.53
C ILE A 120 -6.59 -2.41 -18.16
N THR A 121 -6.51 -2.74 -16.89
CA THR A 121 -6.65 -4.13 -16.43
C THR A 121 -8.02 -4.70 -16.83
N LYS A 122 -9.10 -3.99 -16.59
CA LYS A 122 -10.46 -4.39 -16.98
C LYS A 122 -10.62 -4.59 -18.49
N GLN A 123 -9.98 -3.74 -19.28
CA GLN A 123 -10.11 -3.77 -20.74
C GLN A 123 -9.32 -4.92 -21.37
N PHE A 124 -8.16 -5.27 -20.83
CA PHE A 124 -7.21 -6.18 -21.48
C PHE A 124 -7.05 -7.54 -20.79
N LYS A 125 -7.61 -7.73 -19.59
CA LYS A 125 -7.61 -9.00 -18.87
C LYS A 125 -9.03 -9.41 -18.51
N GLU A 126 -9.52 -10.44 -19.17
CA GLU A 126 -10.87 -10.99 -18.91
C GLU A 126 -10.97 -11.51 -17.46
N ASN A 127 -10.02 -12.33 -17.05
CA ASN A 127 -9.93 -12.85 -15.71
C ASN A 127 -9.04 -11.94 -14.84
N HIS A 128 -9.66 -11.04 -14.06
CA HIS A 128 -8.93 -10.10 -13.23
C HIS A 128 -9.61 -9.85 -11.90
N SER A 129 -8.80 -9.52 -10.90
CA SER A 129 -9.24 -8.94 -9.62
C SER A 129 -8.62 -7.55 -9.45
N LEU A 130 -9.39 -6.61 -8.91
CA LEU A 130 -8.89 -5.32 -8.47
C LEU A 130 -8.88 -5.27 -6.95
N VAL A 131 -7.76 -4.91 -6.37
CA VAL A 131 -7.58 -4.89 -4.92
C VAL A 131 -7.17 -3.49 -4.50
N ARG A 132 -7.98 -2.80 -3.70
CA ARG A 132 -7.70 -1.45 -3.23
C ARG A 132 -7.15 -1.46 -1.81
N PHE A 133 -5.93 -0.96 -1.67
CA PHE A 133 -5.29 -0.73 -0.37
C PHE A 133 -5.58 0.69 0.13
N TYR A 134 -5.46 0.85 1.44
CA TYR A 134 -5.53 2.14 2.11
C TYR A 134 -4.18 2.47 2.77
N ASN A 135 -4.15 2.90 4.04
CA ASN A 135 -2.88 3.20 4.69
C ASN A 135 -2.28 1.91 5.28
N VAL A 136 -1.43 1.26 4.50
CA VAL A 136 -0.73 0.05 4.94
C VAL A 136 0.45 0.44 5.83
N CYS A 137 0.61 -0.25 6.95
CA CYS A 137 1.66 0.00 7.95
C CYS A 137 2.16 -1.31 8.56
N GLY A 138 3.15 -1.21 9.45
CA GLY A 138 3.80 -2.35 10.08
C GLY A 138 4.94 -2.94 9.25
N ASN A 139 5.82 -3.70 9.88
CA ASN A 139 6.97 -4.31 9.25
C ASN A 139 7.09 -5.82 9.55
N ASN A 140 6.60 -6.24 10.72
CA ASN A 140 6.68 -7.62 11.17
C ASN A 140 8.12 -8.20 11.09
N GLY A 141 9.13 -7.35 11.31
CA GLY A 141 10.55 -7.72 11.29
C GLY A 141 11.09 -8.21 9.95
N PHE A 142 10.32 -8.13 8.88
CA PHE A 142 10.70 -8.74 7.61
C PHE A 142 11.50 -7.83 6.68
N ASN A 143 11.20 -6.55 6.66
CA ASN A 143 11.78 -5.63 5.68
C ASN A 143 12.35 -4.37 6.32
N LYS A 144 13.43 -3.82 5.74
CA LYS A 144 13.88 -2.48 6.11
C LYS A 144 12.98 -1.45 5.42
N PHE A 145 12.50 -0.49 6.17
CA PHE A 145 11.83 0.66 5.60
C PHE A 145 12.80 1.51 4.77
N ASP A 146 12.30 2.16 3.72
CA ASP A 146 13.02 3.26 3.09
C ASP A 146 13.07 4.48 4.05
N ASP A 147 13.99 5.42 3.83
CA ASP A 147 14.15 6.61 4.67
C ASP A 147 13.03 7.65 4.53
N LYS A 148 11.93 7.29 3.87
CA LYS A 148 10.80 8.20 3.64
C LYS A 148 9.75 8.05 4.71
N TYR A 149 9.78 8.90 5.70
CA TYR A 149 8.80 8.97 6.80
C TYR A 149 7.50 9.66 6.40
N SER A 150 6.84 9.18 5.36
CA SER A 150 5.61 9.80 4.84
C SER A 150 4.32 9.28 5.48
N HIS A 151 4.37 8.14 6.16
CA HIS A 151 3.22 7.53 6.83
C HIS A 151 3.17 7.88 8.32
N LEU A 152 1.96 8.21 8.81
CA LEU A 152 1.74 8.73 10.16
C LEU A 152 2.31 7.82 11.25
N ILE A 153 1.94 6.53 11.28
CA ILE A 153 2.35 5.60 12.35
C ILE A 153 3.88 5.48 12.39
N ARG A 154 4.53 5.35 11.24
CA ARG A 154 5.97 5.28 11.14
C ARG A 154 6.65 6.57 11.60
N LYS A 155 6.12 7.74 11.18
CA LYS A 155 6.65 9.04 11.62
C LYS A 155 6.49 9.24 13.13
N ALA A 156 5.35 8.83 13.69
CA ALA A 156 5.09 8.91 15.13
C ALA A 156 6.04 7.99 15.91
N ALA A 157 6.31 6.77 15.43
CA ALA A 157 7.29 5.87 16.04
C ALA A 157 8.71 6.45 16.00
N ALA A 158 9.11 7.06 14.89
CA ALA A 158 10.41 7.70 14.75
C ALA A 158 10.57 8.91 15.70
N VAL A 159 9.51 9.68 15.93
CA VAL A 159 9.49 10.74 16.96
C VAL A 159 9.58 10.14 18.36
N ALA A 160 8.82 9.09 18.64
CA ALA A 160 8.85 8.38 19.93
C ALA A 160 10.25 7.81 20.22
N ASN A 161 10.98 7.34 19.20
CA ASN A 161 12.34 6.83 19.31
C ASN A 161 13.42 7.93 19.31
N GLY A 162 13.01 9.22 19.25
CA GLY A 162 13.93 10.36 19.32
C GLY A 162 14.69 10.65 18.02
N LYS A 163 14.24 10.08 16.89
CA LYS A 163 14.85 10.33 15.57
C LYS A 163 14.44 11.69 14.99
N PHE A 164 13.30 12.21 15.44
CA PHE A 164 12.79 13.54 15.13
C PHE A 164 12.20 14.19 16.37
N ASP A 165 12.29 15.51 16.45
CA ASP A 165 11.84 16.27 17.62
C ASP A 165 10.31 16.45 17.65
N THR A 166 9.66 16.48 16.50
CA THR A 166 8.23 16.83 16.37
C THR A 166 7.48 15.92 15.42
N LEU A 167 6.18 15.73 15.74
CA LEU A 167 5.18 15.12 14.88
C LEU A 167 4.21 16.19 14.39
N GLU A 168 4.12 16.40 13.09
CA GLU A 168 3.18 17.34 12.51
C GLU A 168 1.82 16.69 12.25
N ILE A 169 0.73 17.35 12.70
CA ILE A 169 -0.67 17.02 12.38
C ILE A 169 -1.18 18.10 11.43
N PHE A 170 -1.71 17.68 10.27
CA PHE A 170 -2.17 18.60 9.23
C PHE A 170 -3.69 18.70 9.22
N GLY A 171 -4.19 19.86 9.64
CA GLY A 171 -5.63 20.15 9.79
C GLY A 171 -6.20 19.53 11.07
N THR A 172 -6.76 20.42 11.91
CA THR A 172 -7.41 20.07 13.18
C THR A 172 -8.82 20.65 13.24
N ASP A 173 -9.33 21.09 12.09
CA ASP A 173 -10.60 21.80 11.90
C ASP A 173 -11.51 21.12 10.87
N TYR A 174 -11.27 19.83 10.56
CA TYR A 174 -12.16 19.05 9.70
C TYR A 174 -13.49 18.74 10.42
N ASP A 175 -14.55 18.58 9.64
CA ASP A 175 -15.85 18.09 10.14
C ASP A 175 -15.76 16.58 10.43
N THR A 176 -15.12 16.25 11.54
CA THR A 176 -14.86 14.90 12.05
C THR A 176 -14.93 14.91 13.58
N ARG A 177 -14.97 13.73 14.21
CA ARG A 177 -15.18 13.60 15.67
C ARG A 177 -14.15 14.33 16.55
N ASP A 178 -12.96 14.61 16.05
CA ASP A 178 -11.87 15.29 16.79
C ASP A 178 -11.16 16.39 15.98
N GLY A 179 -11.74 16.76 14.85
CA GLY A 179 -11.21 17.79 13.95
C GLY A 179 -10.08 17.29 13.04
N THR A 180 -9.55 16.07 13.23
CA THR A 180 -8.49 15.53 12.39
C THR A 180 -9.03 14.57 11.34
N CYS A 181 -8.25 14.30 10.29
CA CYS A 181 -8.66 13.37 9.24
C CYS A 181 -8.89 11.96 9.79
N ILE A 182 -9.94 11.29 9.28
CA ILE A 182 -10.21 9.86 9.54
C ILE A 182 -9.69 9.03 8.38
N ARG A 183 -8.93 8.00 8.69
CA ARG A 183 -8.28 7.11 7.71
C ARG A 183 -8.47 5.64 8.09
N ASN A 184 -8.32 4.79 7.11
CA ASN A 184 -8.23 3.36 7.33
C ASN A 184 -6.75 2.98 7.45
N TYR A 185 -6.36 2.37 8.57
CA TYR A 185 -5.03 1.84 8.80
C TYR A 185 -5.09 0.33 8.86
N THR A 186 -4.21 -0.34 8.13
CA THR A 186 -4.19 -1.79 8.02
C THR A 186 -2.76 -2.30 8.11
N HIS A 187 -2.55 -3.32 8.91
CA HIS A 187 -1.23 -3.94 9.03
C HIS A 187 -0.88 -4.71 7.76
N VAL A 188 0.39 -4.65 7.33
CA VAL A 188 0.86 -5.32 6.12
C VAL A 188 0.59 -6.82 6.13
N VAL A 189 0.65 -7.49 7.28
CA VAL A 189 0.31 -8.91 7.43
C VAL A 189 -1.14 -9.17 7.03
N ASP A 190 -2.09 -8.38 7.53
CA ASP A 190 -3.51 -8.54 7.19
C ASP A 190 -3.78 -8.29 5.70
N ILE A 191 -3.01 -7.39 5.08
CA ILE A 191 -3.08 -7.11 3.63
C ILE A 191 -2.59 -8.31 2.82
N VAL A 192 -1.40 -8.84 3.12
CA VAL A 192 -0.83 -9.92 2.32
C VAL A 192 -1.56 -11.26 2.51
N ASP A 193 -2.08 -11.53 3.70
CA ASP A 193 -2.94 -12.68 3.96
C ASP A 193 -4.27 -12.59 3.20
N SER A 194 -4.84 -11.39 3.13
CA SER A 194 -6.06 -11.16 2.35
C SER A 194 -5.81 -11.24 0.85
N LEU A 195 -4.68 -10.71 0.40
CA LEU A 195 -4.25 -10.82 -1.00
C LEU A 195 -4.04 -12.27 -1.40
N GLN A 196 -3.46 -13.10 -0.52
CA GLN A 196 -3.30 -14.54 -0.76
C GLN A 196 -4.66 -15.24 -0.95
N LYS A 197 -5.66 -14.93 -0.13
CA LYS A 197 -7.02 -15.47 -0.31
C LYS A 197 -7.64 -15.06 -1.64
N ILE A 198 -7.44 -13.81 -2.08
CA ILE A 198 -7.91 -13.33 -3.38
C ILE A 198 -7.22 -14.11 -4.51
N VAL A 199 -5.92 -14.33 -4.40
CA VAL A 199 -5.15 -15.12 -5.38
C VAL A 199 -5.64 -16.58 -5.46
N GLU A 200 -6.01 -17.17 -4.33
CA GLU A 200 -6.55 -18.54 -4.28
C GLU A 200 -7.98 -18.62 -4.83
N ASN A 201 -8.84 -17.69 -4.43
CA ASN A 201 -10.26 -17.68 -4.79
C ASN A 201 -10.56 -17.14 -6.20
N LYS A 202 -9.64 -16.36 -6.80
CA LYS A 202 -9.75 -15.79 -8.15
C LYS A 202 -11.08 -15.04 -8.40
N PRO A 203 -11.54 -14.12 -7.54
CA PRO A 203 -12.78 -13.39 -7.81
C PRO A 203 -12.60 -12.52 -9.06
N THR A 204 -13.42 -12.74 -10.10
CA THR A 204 -13.31 -12.02 -11.37
C THR A 204 -14.28 -10.85 -11.42
N GLY A 205 -13.82 -9.70 -11.90
CA GLY A 205 -14.63 -8.49 -12.08
C GLY A 205 -15.01 -7.77 -10.77
N VAL A 206 -14.47 -8.20 -9.64
CA VAL A 206 -14.75 -7.63 -8.32
C VAL A 206 -13.67 -6.61 -7.94
N VAL A 207 -14.07 -5.54 -7.24
CA VAL A 207 -13.17 -4.61 -6.57
C VAL A 207 -13.18 -4.91 -5.09
N ASP A 208 -12.12 -5.53 -4.58
CA ASP A 208 -11.94 -5.79 -3.16
C ASP A 208 -11.24 -4.62 -2.46
N CYS A 209 -11.86 -4.08 -1.42
CA CYS A 209 -11.29 -3.02 -0.60
C CYS A 209 -10.76 -3.63 0.71
N LEU A 210 -9.43 -3.70 0.86
CA LEU A 210 -8.81 -4.32 2.02
C LEU A 210 -8.64 -3.32 3.16
N GLY A 211 -9.53 -3.39 4.13
CA GLY A 211 -9.56 -2.53 5.29
C GLY A 211 -10.83 -2.72 6.10
N SER A 212 -10.95 -1.98 7.21
CA SER A 212 -12.15 -1.91 8.03
C SER A 212 -13.01 -0.70 7.63
N PRO A 213 -14.35 -0.81 7.56
CA PRO A 213 -15.22 0.37 7.40
C PRO A 213 -15.05 1.40 8.53
N GLU A 214 -14.65 0.94 9.70
CA GLU A 214 -14.36 1.79 10.86
C GLU A 214 -13.02 2.49 10.66
N GLY A 215 -13.06 3.79 10.45
CA GLY A 215 -11.86 4.61 10.33
C GLY A 215 -11.32 5.04 11.68
N VAL A 216 -10.02 5.31 11.72
CA VAL A 216 -9.31 5.84 12.89
C VAL A 216 -8.82 7.24 12.56
N SER A 217 -8.99 8.20 13.50
CA SER A 217 -8.53 9.57 13.29
C SER A 217 -7.01 9.68 13.46
N VAL A 218 -6.45 10.76 12.92
CA VAL A 218 -5.02 11.04 13.11
C VAL A 218 -4.70 11.21 14.60
N ARG A 219 -5.57 11.88 15.37
CA ARG A 219 -5.39 12.09 16.81
C ARG A 219 -5.45 10.77 17.58
N GLU A 220 -6.40 9.90 17.29
CA GLU A 220 -6.48 8.56 17.91
C GLU A 220 -5.22 7.72 17.68
N VAL A 221 -4.62 7.79 16.48
CA VAL A 221 -3.33 7.12 16.22
C VAL A 221 -2.20 7.72 17.06
N VAL A 222 -2.14 9.04 17.17
CA VAL A 222 -1.12 9.74 17.97
C VAL A 222 -1.25 9.40 19.46
N ASP A 223 -2.47 9.44 19.99
CA ASP A 223 -2.76 9.10 21.39
C ASP A 223 -2.40 7.63 21.67
N THR A 224 -2.71 6.73 20.72
CA THR A 224 -2.32 5.33 20.82
C THR A 224 -0.79 5.19 20.85
N MET A 225 -0.07 5.91 19.99
CA MET A 225 1.40 5.89 19.96
C MET A 225 1.98 6.41 21.29
N CYS A 226 1.45 7.49 21.85
CA CYS A 226 1.86 7.99 23.18
C CYS A 226 1.65 6.93 24.27
N ASN A 227 0.50 6.26 24.25
CA ASN A 227 0.15 5.24 25.23
C ASN A 227 1.09 4.01 25.16
N VAL A 228 1.37 3.48 23.96
CA VAL A 228 2.23 2.29 23.82
C VAL A 228 3.69 2.59 24.02
N SER A 229 4.17 3.77 23.59
CA SER A 229 5.58 4.20 23.78
C SER A 229 5.88 4.68 25.19
N LYS A 230 4.86 4.98 26.02
CA LYS A 230 4.97 5.66 27.32
C LYS A 230 5.65 7.03 27.24
N LYS A 231 5.52 7.72 26.10
CA LYS A 231 6.13 9.02 25.84
C LYS A 231 5.09 10.02 25.36
N ASN A 232 5.23 11.28 25.78
CA ASN A 232 4.47 12.38 25.22
C ASN A 232 5.19 12.90 23.98
N LEU A 233 4.56 12.76 22.82
CA LEU A 233 5.13 13.28 21.58
C LEU A 233 4.92 14.79 21.49
N HIS A 234 5.94 15.50 21.03
CA HIS A 234 5.82 16.92 20.72
C HIS A 234 5.07 17.08 19.41
N ILE A 235 3.81 17.49 19.49
CA ILE A 235 2.91 17.66 18.35
C ILE A 235 2.90 19.10 17.89
N VAL A 236 3.04 19.31 16.57
CA VAL A 236 2.89 20.61 15.92
C VAL A 236 1.70 20.56 14.96
N GLU A 237 0.67 21.33 15.27
CA GLU A 237 -0.48 21.46 14.40
C GLU A 237 -0.15 22.38 13.21
N LYS A 238 -0.53 21.96 12.02
CA LYS A 238 -0.34 22.65 10.75
C LYS A 238 -1.66 22.84 10.03
N GLU A 239 -1.71 23.76 9.09
CA GLU A 239 -2.83 23.91 8.18
C GLU A 239 -3.09 22.64 7.36
N ARG A 240 -4.31 22.50 6.83
CA ARG A 240 -4.70 21.39 5.96
C ARG A 240 -3.76 21.26 4.76
N ARG A 241 -3.39 20.04 4.41
CA ARG A 241 -2.68 19.81 3.15
C ARG A 241 -3.64 19.92 1.96
N PRO A 242 -3.20 20.51 0.85
CA PRO A 242 -3.99 20.46 -0.38
C PRO A 242 -4.29 19.02 -0.80
N GLY A 243 -5.57 18.73 -1.08
CA GLY A 243 -6.01 17.40 -1.49
C GLY A 243 -6.34 16.42 -0.35
N ASP A 244 -6.13 16.79 0.92
CA ASP A 244 -6.61 15.95 2.03
C ASP A 244 -8.14 16.09 2.20
N ILE A 245 -8.81 14.94 2.26
CA ILE A 245 -10.26 14.84 2.52
C ILE A 245 -10.52 14.48 3.99
N PRO A 246 -11.65 14.91 4.58
CA PRO A 246 -11.95 14.63 6.00
C PRO A 246 -11.95 13.14 6.33
N VAL A 247 -12.60 12.33 5.50
CA VAL A 247 -12.79 10.89 5.74
C VAL A 247 -12.39 10.10 4.51
N SER A 248 -11.52 9.11 4.70
CA SER A 248 -11.14 8.12 3.68
C SER A 248 -11.13 6.73 4.31
N THR A 249 -12.24 6.02 4.16
CA THR A 249 -12.46 4.68 4.73
C THR A 249 -12.93 3.71 3.66
N VAL A 250 -12.94 2.43 3.99
CA VAL A 250 -13.49 1.37 3.13
C VAL A 250 -15.01 1.52 3.06
N PRO A 251 -15.61 1.56 1.85
CA PRO A 251 -17.08 1.69 1.73
C PRO A 251 -17.80 0.44 2.20
N ASP A 252 -17.30 -0.74 1.82
CA ASP A 252 -17.89 -2.03 2.13
C ASP A 252 -16.83 -3.03 2.62
N LYS A 253 -17.21 -3.89 3.54
CA LYS A 253 -16.31 -4.92 4.08
C LYS A 253 -16.08 -6.02 3.05
N SER A 254 -14.83 -6.21 2.62
CA SER A 254 -14.44 -7.34 1.79
C SER A 254 -14.58 -8.67 2.56
N ILE A 255 -15.10 -9.70 1.90
CA ILE A 255 -15.18 -11.07 2.45
C ILE A 255 -13.78 -11.71 2.60
N HIS A 256 -12.80 -11.23 1.84
CA HIS A 256 -11.42 -11.72 1.87
C HIS A 256 -10.58 -11.04 2.97
N PHE A 257 -11.06 -9.91 3.53
CA PHE A 257 -10.33 -9.15 4.53
C PHE A 257 -10.76 -9.49 5.96
N LYS A 258 -9.76 -9.79 6.78
CA LYS A 258 -9.91 -9.91 8.22
C LYS A 258 -8.80 -9.14 8.91
N GLN A 259 -9.17 -8.09 9.63
CA GLN A 259 -8.22 -7.36 10.47
C GLN A 259 -7.90 -8.19 11.70
N THR A 260 -6.64 -8.51 11.91
CA THR A 260 -6.13 -9.24 13.07
C THR A 260 -5.26 -8.35 13.97
N LYS A 261 -4.74 -7.26 13.41
CA LYS A 261 -3.88 -6.29 14.11
C LYS A 261 -4.65 -5.02 14.42
N SER A 262 -4.68 -4.65 15.68
CA SER A 262 -5.22 -3.37 16.16
C SER A 262 -4.28 -2.21 15.81
N VAL A 263 -4.74 -0.96 15.97
CA VAL A 263 -3.87 0.23 15.83
C VAL A 263 -2.74 0.20 16.87
N ALA A 264 -2.99 -0.33 18.06
CA ALA A 264 -1.96 -0.49 19.07
C ALA A 264 -0.88 -1.48 18.62
N ASP A 265 -1.25 -2.63 18.03
CA ASP A 265 -0.29 -3.58 17.46
C ASP A 265 0.54 -2.95 16.34
N MET A 266 -0.09 -2.14 15.48
CA MET A 266 0.58 -1.41 14.40
C MET A 266 1.59 -0.40 14.96
N CYS A 267 1.25 0.30 16.04
CA CYS A 267 2.14 1.26 16.70
C CYS A 267 3.30 0.54 17.40
N ILE A 268 3.06 -0.59 18.06
CA ILE A 268 4.11 -1.40 18.71
C ILE A 268 5.09 -1.93 17.67
N ASP A 269 4.59 -2.54 16.60
CA ASP A 269 5.42 -3.04 15.52
C ASP A 269 6.30 -1.93 14.89
N ALA A 270 5.72 -0.74 14.69
CA ALA A 270 6.48 0.40 14.18
C ALA A 270 7.57 0.86 15.17
N LEU A 271 7.29 0.87 16.48
CA LEU A 271 8.28 1.24 17.51
C LEU A 271 9.46 0.25 17.54
N GLU A 272 9.19 -1.04 17.41
CA GLU A 272 10.21 -2.10 17.49
C GLU A 272 11.12 -2.11 16.25
N HIS A 273 10.62 -1.70 15.10
CA HIS A 273 11.33 -1.81 13.81
C HIS A 273 11.80 -0.47 13.24
N GLU A 274 11.48 0.66 13.89
CA GLU A 274 12.00 1.99 13.55
C GLU A 274 13.35 2.26 14.25
N VAL A 275 14.35 1.47 13.99
CA VAL A 275 15.71 1.64 14.57
C VAL A 275 16.65 2.29 13.56
#